data_f2293c0673ada807edc1526b6a1f1792
#
_entry.id   f2293c0673ada807edc1526b6a1f1792
#
_cell.length_a   1.000
_cell.length_b   1.000
_cell.length_c   1.000
_cell.angle_alpha   90.00
_cell.angle_beta   90.00
_cell.angle_gamma   90.00
#
_symmetry.space_group_name_H-M   'P 1'
#
loop_
_entity.id
_entity.type
_entity.pdbx_description
1 polymer ?
#
loop_
_entity_poly.entity_id
_entity_poly.type
_entity_poly.pdbx_seq_one_letter_code
_entity_poly.pdbx_strand_id
1 'polypeptide(L)'
;MTVTPEVAPTATRVLMVLDSFNFGGAENLIAELGRFKPAGLELSVASLAPENDGRTAMLDRLTAAGLQPRFLSVRRLLDPAGFVRLVRTLRRTEADVIHAHLGYCAILVTLAARLAGKPVVTTLHVSPQDDARFGEFIKERLAVRIPSRLGRLVLVSHHLYHRYAERHGPARDTWRVIPNAIDVERYTPARGSAGGDRPVWAVVAALRPKKNHLDLIRAWTEVAAVHPGATLLVVGDGPCRAELERAVAEAGLTRSVQFLGSRTDVCEILQGVDGVVSASVDEALPTALIEAAACGVPIVAADAGGTREIVLDGVTGRLVPLHDVPALTGALLEVMGDPVRAAGYGRAARALAEQTYAMPAWANQLRGLYREVIDAPSRRRRGHRRRTVPAVRTPRNARPEACRSSA
;
A
#
# COMPACT_ATOMS: atom_id res chain seq x y z
N MET A 1 -9.39 -23.72 43.97
CA MET A 1 -8.82 -22.69 43.11
C MET A 1 -9.81 -22.45 41.98
N THR A 2 -10.63 -21.46 42.09
CA THR A 2 -11.58 -21.03 41.04
C THR A 2 -10.81 -20.29 39.99
N VAL A 3 -10.63 -20.89 38.80
CA VAL A 3 -10.10 -20.23 37.63
C VAL A 3 -11.17 -19.24 37.17
N THR A 4 -10.90 -17.94 37.35
CA THR A 4 -11.71 -16.88 36.77
C THR A 4 -11.62 -17.02 35.24
N PRO A 5 -12.73 -17.08 34.49
CA PRO A 5 -12.68 -17.12 33.03
C PRO A 5 -12.01 -15.86 32.52
N GLU A 6 -10.91 -16.02 31.81
CA GLU A 6 -10.23 -14.96 31.09
C GLU A 6 -11.24 -14.39 30.07
N VAL A 7 -11.74 -13.20 30.34
CA VAL A 7 -12.65 -12.50 29.41
C VAL A 7 -11.88 -12.28 28.11
N ALA A 8 -12.27 -12.99 27.05
CA ALA A 8 -11.68 -12.82 25.74
C ALA A 8 -11.63 -11.31 25.39
N PRO A 9 -10.47 -10.80 24.98
CA PRO A 9 -10.35 -9.36 24.68
C PRO A 9 -11.38 -8.98 23.63
N THR A 10 -12.22 -7.99 23.93
CA THR A 10 -13.24 -7.49 23.02
C THR A 10 -12.59 -7.07 21.71
N ALA A 11 -13.16 -7.48 20.57
CA ALA A 11 -12.64 -7.13 19.26
C ALA A 11 -12.59 -5.59 19.06
N THR A 12 -11.53 -5.08 18.47
CA THR A 12 -11.41 -3.67 18.12
C THR A 12 -12.24 -3.37 16.89
N ARG A 13 -13.22 -2.47 17.01
CA ARG A 13 -14.10 -2.06 15.90
C ARG A 13 -13.43 -0.95 15.08
N VAL A 14 -13.20 -1.23 13.81
CA VAL A 14 -12.49 -0.33 12.88
C VAL A 14 -13.41 0.12 11.77
N LEU A 15 -13.57 1.43 11.60
CA LEU A 15 -14.20 2.00 10.41
C LEU A 15 -13.11 2.43 9.42
N MET A 16 -12.98 1.68 8.32
CA MET A 16 -12.09 2.03 7.21
C MET A 16 -12.82 2.97 6.26
N VAL A 17 -12.19 4.10 5.92
CA VAL A 17 -12.78 5.11 5.04
C VAL A 17 -11.89 5.32 3.83
N LEU A 18 -12.45 5.09 2.65
CA LEU A 18 -11.83 5.27 1.34
C LEU A 18 -12.34 6.54 0.66
N ASP A 19 -11.60 7.09 -0.30
CA ASP A 19 -12.05 8.22 -1.10
C ASP A 19 -13.30 7.85 -1.93
N SER A 20 -13.33 6.64 -2.49
CA SER A 20 -14.46 6.04 -3.22
C SER A 20 -14.35 4.52 -3.22
N PHE A 21 -15.34 3.81 -3.76
CA PHE A 21 -15.28 2.37 -4.02
C PHE A 21 -14.94 2.05 -5.49
N ASN A 22 -14.04 2.84 -6.08
CA ASN A 22 -13.55 2.56 -7.42
C ASN A 22 -12.52 1.41 -7.41
N PHE A 23 -12.14 0.93 -8.58
CA PHE A 23 -11.14 -0.13 -8.69
C PHE A 23 -9.74 0.43 -8.39
N GLY A 24 -9.07 -0.14 -7.38
CA GLY A 24 -7.73 0.28 -6.96
C GLY A 24 -7.05 -0.69 -6.00
N GLY A 25 -5.74 -0.50 -5.79
CA GLY A 25 -4.94 -1.37 -4.91
C GLY A 25 -5.35 -1.30 -3.44
N ALA A 26 -5.71 -0.10 -2.94
CA ALA A 26 -6.15 0.06 -1.55
C ALA A 26 -7.51 -0.60 -1.30
N GLU A 27 -8.44 -0.46 -2.24
CA GLU A 27 -9.77 -1.07 -2.18
C GLU A 27 -9.68 -2.60 -2.22
N ASN A 28 -8.81 -3.15 -3.10
CA ASN A 28 -8.52 -4.58 -3.16
C ASN A 28 -7.95 -5.09 -1.83
N LEU A 29 -6.97 -4.38 -1.26
CA LEU A 29 -6.36 -4.76 0.01
C LEU A 29 -7.39 -4.84 1.14
N ILE A 30 -8.34 -3.90 1.20
CA ILE A 30 -9.41 -3.90 2.20
C ILE A 30 -10.40 -5.04 1.95
N ALA A 31 -10.72 -5.37 0.70
CA ALA A 31 -11.55 -6.53 0.38
C ALA A 31 -10.86 -7.84 0.78
N GLU A 32 -9.57 -8.00 0.54
CA GLU A 32 -8.82 -9.18 0.98
C GLU A 32 -8.75 -9.26 2.52
N LEU A 33 -8.58 -8.14 3.22
CA LEU A 33 -8.63 -8.10 4.69
C LEU A 33 -10.02 -8.52 5.22
N GLY A 34 -11.09 -8.08 4.56
CA GLY A 34 -12.46 -8.47 4.90
C GLY A 34 -12.67 -9.99 4.75
N ARG A 35 -12.14 -10.59 3.68
CA ARG A 35 -12.17 -12.05 3.48
C ARG A 35 -11.37 -12.80 4.52
N PHE A 36 -10.19 -12.31 4.84
CA PHE A 36 -9.28 -12.92 5.82
C PHE A 36 -9.87 -12.93 7.24
N LYS A 37 -10.77 -12.00 7.58
CA LYS A 37 -11.44 -11.88 8.89
C LYS A 37 -10.46 -11.95 10.05
N PRO A 38 -9.58 -10.99 10.22
CA PRO A 38 -8.52 -11.04 11.22
C PRO A 38 -9.09 -11.14 12.64
N ALA A 39 -8.58 -12.10 13.43
CA ALA A 39 -9.00 -12.26 14.81
C ALA A 39 -8.77 -10.98 15.64
N GLY A 40 -9.77 -10.58 16.43
CA GLY A 40 -9.72 -9.41 17.29
C GLY A 40 -9.90 -8.07 16.56
N LEU A 41 -10.28 -8.07 15.27
CA LEU A 41 -10.72 -6.89 14.53
C LEU A 41 -12.14 -7.11 13.98
N GLU A 42 -12.99 -6.12 14.16
CA GLU A 42 -14.31 -6.02 13.56
C GLU A 42 -14.30 -4.85 12.56
N LEU A 43 -14.44 -5.19 11.28
CA LEU A 43 -14.22 -4.26 10.19
C LEU A 43 -15.54 -3.75 9.61
N SER A 44 -15.62 -2.45 9.40
CA SER A 44 -16.63 -1.81 8.58
C SER A 44 -15.97 -0.87 7.58
N VAL A 45 -16.62 -0.62 6.44
CA VAL A 45 -16.04 0.19 5.37
C VAL A 45 -17.00 1.28 4.91
N ALA A 46 -16.46 2.47 4.63
CA ALA A 46 -17.23 3.58 4.09
C ALA A 46 -16.48 4.28 2.95
N SER A 47 -17.24 4.79 1.98
CA SER A 47 -16.75 5.73 0.96
C SER A 47 -16.99 7.16 1.42
N LEU A 48 -16.00 8.04 1.24
CA LEU A 48 -16.17 9.48 1.45
C LEU A 48 -17.11 10.06 0.37
N ALA A 49 -16.96 9.60 -0.88
CA ALA A 49 -17.79 9.99 -2.01
C ALA A 49 -19.25 9.54 -1.85
N PRO A 50 -20.21 10.20 -2.49
CA PRO A 50 -21.59 9.76 -2.54
C PRO A 50 -21.77 8.54 -3.47
N GLU A 51 -22.82 7.77 -3.24
CA GLU A 51 -23.16 6.57 -4.01
C GLU A 51 -23.36 6.85 -5.51
N ASN A 52 -23.95 8.00 -5.82
CA ASN A 52 -24.29 8.39 -7.19
C ASN A 52 -23.16 9.06 -7.99
N ASP A 53 -21.91 8.97 -7.54
CA ASP A 53 -20.76 9.53 -8.29
C ASP A 53 -20.17 8.56 -9.32
N GLY A 54 -20.74 7.35 -9.45
CA GLY A 54 -20.35 6.34 -10.46
C GLY A 54 -19.07 5.57 -10.13
N ARG A 55 -18.42 5.83 -8.99
CA ARG A 55 -17.18 5.17 -8.56
C ARG A 55 -17.45 4.03 -7.58
N THR A 56 -18.12 2.98 -8.05
CA THR A 56 -18.64 1.87 -7.23
C THR A 56 -18.18 0.49 -7.70
N ALA A 57 -17.18 0.40 -8.57
CA ALA A 57 -16.73 -0.84 -9.20
C ALA A 57 -16.28 -1.94 -8.19
N MET A 58 -15.92 -1.58 -6.96
CA MET A 58 -15.52 -2.50 -5.90
C MET A 58 -16.63 -2.89 -4.93
N LEU A 59 -17.85 -2.34 -5.10
CA LEU A 59 -18.96 -2.51 -4.15
C LEU A 59 -19.32 -3.99 -3.92
N ASP A 60 -19.52 -4.73 -5.00
CA ASP A 60 -19.86 -6.16 -4.95
C ASP A 60 -18.75 -6.99 -4.30
N ARG A 61 -17.48 -6.65 -4.62
CA ARG A 61 -16.32 -7.35 -4.08
C ARG A 61 -16.17 -7.12 -2.58
N LEU A 62 -16.38 -5.90 -2.10
CA LEU A 62 -16.37 -5.56 -0.67
C LEU A 62 -17.52 -6.26 0.07
N THR A 63 -18.71 -6.31 -0.53
CA THR A 63 -19.86 -7.01 0.02
C THR A 63 -19.63 -8.51 0.08
N ALA A 64 -19.09 -9.12 -0.97
CA ALA A 64 -18.72 -10.54 -1.00
C ALA A 64 -17.60 -10.88 0.01
N ALA A 65 -16.77 -9.91 0.38
CA ALA A 65 -15.78 -10.03 1.45
C ALA A 65 -16.40 -9.97 2.87
N GLY A 66 -17.71 -9.85 2.99
CA GLY A 66 -18.44 -9.78 4.27
C GLY A 66 -18.42 -8.38 4.90
N LEU A 67 -17.97 -7.35 4.17
CA LEU A 67 -18.04 -5.97 4.59
C LEU A 67 -19.38 -5.37 4.22
N GLN A 68 -19.80 -4.35 4.97
CA GLN A 68 -21.03 -3.60 4.68
C GLN A 68 -20.66 -2.18 4.22
N PRO A 69 -20.51 -1.96 2.90
CA PRO A 69 -20.11 -0.65 2.38
C PRO A 69 -21.16 0.42 2.67
N ARG A 70 -20.71 1.59 3.12
CA ARG A 70 -21.57 2.76 3.40
C ARG A 70 -21.04 4.00 2.68
N PHE A 71 -21.91 4.99 2.43
CA PHE A 71 -21.53 6.24 1.77
C PHE A 71 -21.69 7.41 2.73
N LEU A 72 -20.63 8.20 2.91
CA LEU A 72 -20.59 9.37 3.80
C LEU A 72 -21.02 10.66 3.08
N SER A 73 -21.10 10.64 1.76
CA SER A 73 -21.65 11.70 0.89
C SER A 73 -21.02 13.07 1.10
N VAL A 74 -19.70 13.14 1.14
CA VAL A 74 -18.90 14.37 1.11
C VAL A 74 -18.39 14.60 -0.31
N ARG A 75 -18.94 15.61 -1.01
CA ARG A 75 -18.71 15.78 -2.45
C ARG A 75 -17.39 16.42 -2.82
N ARG A 76 -16.88 17.33 -1.98
CA ARG A 76 -15.69 18.16 -2.27
C ARG A 76 -14.92 18.46 -0.97
N LEU A 77 -13.66 18.85 -1.13
CA LEU A 77 -12.83 19.33 -0.02
C LEU A 77 -13.48 20.54 0.69
N LEU A 78 -14.15 21.40 -0.06
CA LEU A 78 -14.89 22.57 0.42
C LEU A 78 -16.40 22.31 0.38
N ASP A 79 -16.88 21.35 1.18
CA ASP A 79 -18.28 21.06 1.44
C ASP A 79 -18.54 21.17 2.95
N PRO A 80 -18.82 22.37 3.49
CA PRO A 80 -18.99 22.55 4.93
C PRO A 80 -20.14 21.73 5.51
N ALA A 81 -21.25 21.61 4.79
CA ALA A 81 -22.40 20.82 5.23
C ALA A 81 -22.07 19.32 5.25
N GLY A 82 -21.39 18.81 4.21
CA GLY A 82 -20.87 17.45 4.16
C GLY A 82 -19.88 17.18 5.27
N PHE A 83 -18.98 18.11 5.55
CA PHE A 83 -18.01 17.97 6.63
C PHE A 83 -18.70 17.92 8.02
N VAL A 84 -19.70 18.76 8.28
CA VAL A 84 -20.48 18.71 9.52
C VAL A 84 -21.23 17.39 9.66
N ARG A 85 -21.82 16.88 8.56
CA ARG A 85 -22.44 15.55 8.54
C ARG A 85 -21.40 14.47 8.87
N LEU A 86 -20.22 14.51 8.24
CA LEU A 86 -19.12 13.58 8.49
C LEU A 86 -18.75 13.56 9.98
N VAL A 87 -18.52 14.71 10.60
CA VAL A 87 -18.21 14.81 12.04
C VAL A 87 -19.32 14.18 12.89
N ARG A 88 -20.60 14.47 12.58
CA ARG A 88 -21.73 13.89 13.31
C ARG A 88 -21.81 12.37 13.14
N THR A 89 -21.59 11.86 11.92
CA THR A 89 -21.57 10.43 11.65
C THR A 89 -20.43 9.73 12.38
N LEU A 90 -19.21 10.27 12.33
CA LEU A 90 -18.06 9.70 13.05
C LEU A 90 -18.23 9.77 14.58
N ARG A 91 -18.94 10.77 15.10
CA ARG A 91 -19.25 10.85 16.54
C ARG A 91 -20.25 9.78 16.99
N ARG A 92 -21.18 9.39 16.12
CA ARG A 92 -22.22 8.39 16.39
C ARG A 92 -21.80 6.96 16.09
N THR A 93 -20.71 6.77 15.34
CA THR A 93 -20.22 5.43 15.03
C THR A 93 -19.75 4.72 16.30
N GLU A 94 -20.01 3.43 16.36
CA GLU A 94 -19.50 2.54 17.42
C GLU A 94 -18.02 2.16 17.21
N ALA A 95 -17.41 2.54 16.09
CA ALA A 95 -16.00 2.26 15.83
C ALA A 95 -15.11 2.85 16.93
N ASP A 96 -14.15 2.04 17.38
CA ASP A 96 -13.15 2.41 18.38
C ASP A 96 -12.03 3.23 17.75
N VAL A 97 -11.74 3.00 16.45
CA VAL A 97 -10.76 3.72 15.66
C VAL A 97 -11.25 3.95 14.23
N ILE A 98 -10.88 5.09 13.67
CA ILE A 98 -11.14 5.44 12.27
C ILE A 98 -9.84 5.25 11.49
N HIS A 99 -9.88 4.49 10.39
CA HIS A 99 -8.73 4.31 9.51
C HIS A 99 -9.02 4.92 8.13
N ALA A 100 -8.41 6.06 7.86
CA ALA A 100 -8.55 6.79 6.59
C ALA A 100 -7.53 6.28 5.57
N HIS A 101 -7.95 6.08 4.32
CA HIS A 101 -7.08 5.68 3.21
C HIS A 101 -7.14 6.71 2.10
N LEU A 102 -5.99 6.97 1.45
CA LEU A 102 -5.85 7.89 0.31
C LEU A 102 -5.93 9.39 0.68
N GLY A 103 -5.81 10.24 -0.35
CA GLY A 103 -5.49 11.66 -0.18
C GLY A 103 -6.58 12.54 0.42
N TYR A 104 -7.84 12.45 -0.03
CA TYR A 104 -8.93 13.27 0.51
C TYR A 104 -9.34 12.81 1.91
N CYS A 105 -9.40 11.49 2.13
CA CYS A 105 -9.64 10.92 3.44
C CYS A 105 -8.54 11.31 4.43
N ALA A 106 -7.28 11.33 4.01
CA ALA A 106 -6.17 11.77 4.86
C ALA A 106 -6.40 13.16 5.47
N ILE A 107 -7.06 14.06 4.75
CA ILE A 107 -7.36 15.41 5.23
C ILE A 107 -8.68 15.43 5.98
N LEU A 108 -9.80 15.15 5.30
CA LEU A 108 -11.14 15.38 5.81
C LEU A 108 -11.53 14.42 6.94
N VAL A 109 -11.23 13.13 6.74
CA VAL A 109 -11.59 12.11 7.75
C VAL A 109 -10.73 12.26 8.99
N THR A 110 -9.45 12.59 8.86
CA THR A 110 -8.57 12.83 10.01
C THR A 110 -9.04 14.02 10.83
N LEU A 111 -9.39 15.15 10.19
CA LEU A 111 -9.93 16.33 10.87
C LEU A 111 -11.27 16.03 11.54
N ALA A 112 -12.18 15.36 10.81
CA ALA A 112 -13.50 15.03 11.33
C ALA A 112 -13.44 14.04 12.51
N ALA A 113 -12.60 13.00 12.42
CA ALA A 113 -12.38 12.04 13.50
C ALA A 113 -11.84 12.74 14.75
N ARG A 114 -10.89 13.66 14.60
CA ARG A 114 -10.36 14.45 15.72
C ARG A 114 -11.41 15.30 16.39
N LEU A 115 -12.29 15.96 15.60
CA LEU A 115 -13.42 16.74 16.11
C LEU A 115 -14.52 15.87 16.74
N ALA A 116 -14.68 14.65 16.22
CA ALA A 116 -15.59 13.65 16.79
C ALA A 116 -15.06 13.00 18.09
N GLY A 117 -13.80 13.24 18.46
CA GLY A 117 -13.15 12.62 19.63
C GLY A 117 -12.70 11.17 19.38
N LYS A 118 -12.60 10.74 18.11
CA LYS A 118 -12.19 9.38 17.73
C LYS A 118 -10.69 9.31 17.45
N PRO A 119 -10.00 8.25 17.89
CA PRO A 119 -8.66 7.91 17.42
C PRO A 119 -8.63 7.72 15.91
N VAL A 120 -7.53 8.12 15.25
CA VAL A 120 -7.42 8.03 13.79
C VAL A 120 -6.03 7.56 13.34
N VAL A 121 -6.04 6.65 12.39
CA VAL A 121 -4.90 6.20 11.60
C VAL A 121 -5.15 6.59 10.14
N THR A 122 -4.11 6.91 9.41
CA THR A 122 -4.22 7.27 7.98
C THR A 122 -3.14 6.55 7.20
N THR A 123 -3.52 5.84 6.12
CA THR A 123 -2.57 5.19 5.21
C THR A 123 -2.53 5.89 3.86
N LEU A 124 -1.33 6.22 3.39
CA LEU A 124 -1.07 6.72 2.04
C LEU A 124 -0.52 5.59 1.15
N HIS A 125 -1.15 5.40 -0.01
CA HIS A 125 -0.86 4.34 -0.98
C HIS A 125 -0.27 4.84 -2.29
N VAL A 126 0.04 6.13 -2.40
CA VAL A 126 0.51 6.75 -3.65
C VAL A 126 1.80 7.50 -3.42
N SER A 127 2.67 7.52 -4.43
CA SER A 127 3.89 8.32 -4.41
C SER A 127 3.56 9.81 -4.54
N PRO A 128 4.38 10.70 -3.94
CA PRO A 128 4.30 12.12 -4.20
C PRO A 128 4.63 12.41 -5.67
N GLN A 129 3.93 13.37 -6.28
CA GLN A 129 4.12 13.73 -7.68
C GLN A 129 5.10 14.89 -7.79
N ASP A 130 6.21 14.69 -8.52
CA ASP A 130 7.27 15.71 -8.66
C ASP A 130 6.83 16.91 -9.49
N ASP A 131 5.96 16.71 -10.47
CA ASP A 131 5.37 17.70 -11.37
C ASP A 131 4.01 18.24 -10.90
N ALA A 132 3.65 18.00 -9.64
CA ALA A 132 2.37 18.40 -9.07
C ALA A 132 2.16 19.92 -9.19
N ARG A 133 1.00 20.34 -9.71
CA ARG A 133 0.58 21.74 -9.68
C ARG A 133 0.50 22.24 -8.24
N PHE A 134 0.63 23.54 -8.02
CA PHE A 134 0.66 24.15 -6.71
C PHE A 134 -0.49 23.68 -5.79
N GLY A 135 -1.72 23.61 -6.31
CA GLY A 135 -2.87 23.10 -5.54
C GLY A 135 -2.77 21.63 -5.13
N GLU A 136 -2.21 20.78 -5.99
CA GLU A 136 -1.96 19.38 -5.72
C GLU A 136 -0.84 19.21 -4.69
N PHE A 137 0.23 19.99 -4.78
CA PHE A 137 1.30 20.03 -3.79
C PHE A 137 0.78 20.43 -2.41
N ILE A 138 -0.07 21.47 -2.31
CA ILE A 138 -0.67 21.88 -1.04
C ILE A 138 -1.57 20.78 -0.46
N LYS A 139 -2.39 20.14 -1.30
CA LYS A 139 -3.23 19.01 -0.90
C LYS A 139 -2.37 17.84 -0.36
N GLU A 140 -1.33 17.47 -1.07
CA GLU A 140 -0.39 16.42 -0.67
C GLU A 140 0.27 16.77 0.67
N ARG A 141 0.76 18.01 0.81
CA ARG A 141 1.34 18.51 2.06
C ARG A 141 0.36 18.45 3.24
N LEU A 142 -0.90 18.76 3.01
CA LEU A 142 -1.95 18.65 4.04
C LEU A 142 -2.25 17.18 4.36
N ALA A 143 -2.30 16.29 3.36
CA ALA A 143 -2.53 14.87 3.53
C ALA A 143 -1.42 14.18 4.35
N VAL A 144 -0.22 14.74 4.38
CA VAL A 144 0.88 14.30 5.26
C VAL A 144 0.83 14.97 6.62
N ARG A 145 0.72 16.30 6.65
CA ARG A 145 0.88 17.08 7.90
C ARG A 145 -0.27 16.91 8.89
N ILE A 146 -1.49 16.78 8.40
CA ILE A 146 -2.68 16.64 9.25
C ILE A 146 -2.64 15.31 10.01
N PRO A 147 -2.52 14.13 9.35
CA PRO A 147 -2.42 12.86 10.06
C PRO A 147 -1.20 12.78 10.98
N SER A 148 -0.06 13.33 10.54
CA SER A 148 1.17 13.36 11.36
C SER A 148 1.03 14.10 12.68
N ARG A 149 0.08 15.04 12.80
CA ARG A 149 -0.17 15.83 14.02
C ARG A 149 -1.34 15.35 14.84
N LEU A 150 -2.36 14.80 14.17
CA LEU A 150 -3.65 14.50 14.78
C LEU A 150 -3.88 13.01 15.04
N GLY A 151 -3.10 12.14 14.39
CA GLY A 151 -3.23 10.69 14.47
C GLY A 151 -1.90 9.95 14.28
N ARG A 152 -1.95 8.86 13.52
CA ARG A 152 -0.78 8.14 13.01
C ARG A 152 -0.83 8.11 11.49
N LEU A 153 0.32 8.34 10.87
CA LEU A 153 0.49 8.24 9.42
C LEU A 153 1.20 6.93 9.10
N VAL A 154 0.57 6.11 8.28
CA VAL A 154 1.12 4.86 7.74
C VAL A 154 1.51 5.09 6.28
N LEU A 155 2.70 4.66 5.94
CA LEU A 155 3.24 4.63 4.58
C LEU A 155 3.50 3.18 4.19
N VAL A 156 3.12 2.81 2.98
CA VAL A 156 3.11 1.40 2.57
C VAL A 156 4.48 0.87 2.14
N SER A 157 5.52 1.71 2.18
CA SER A 157 6.89 1.31 1.86
C SER A 157 7.92 2.25 2.50
N HIS A 158 9.14 1.77 2.67
CA HIS A 158 10.28 2.61 3.06
C HIS A 158 10.59 3.65 1.98
N HIS A 159 10.40 3.30 0.70
CA HIS A 159 10.51 4.27 -0.39
C HIS A 159 9.58 5.47 -0.16
N LEU A 160 8.29 5.24 0.10
CA LEU A 160 7.35 6.33 0.39
C LEU A 160 7.75 7.12 1.64
N TYR A 161 8.21 6.43 2.68
CA TYR A 161 8.65 7.09 3.91
C TYR A 161 9.76 8.12 3.62
N HIS A 162 10.78 7.75 2.86
CA HIS A 162 11.87 8.65 2.49
C HIS A 162 11.41 9.76 1.56
N ARG A 163 10.66 9.43 0.51
CA ARG A 163 10.13 10.42 -0.45
C ARG A 163 9.26 11.48 0.21
N TYR A 164 8.36 11.10 1.12
CA TYR A 164 7.55 12.06 1.84
C TYR A 164 8.34 12.87 2.88
N ALA A 165 9.37 12.29 3.50
CA ALA A 165 10.25 12.99 4.44
C ALA A 165 11.10 14.05 3.71
N GLU A 166 11.66 13.73 2.56
CA GLU A 166 12.41 14.64 1.70
C GLU A 166 11.54 15.82 1.23
N ARG A 167 10.32 15.53 0.78
CA ARG A 167 9.44 16.52 0.15
C ARG A 167 8.70 17.44 1.14
N HIS A 168 8.32 16.92 2.31
CA HIS A 168 7.47 17.65 3.27
C HIS A 168 8.10 17.92 4.62
N GLY A 169 9.36 17.57 4.77
CA GLY A 169 10.19 17.73 5.97
C GLY A 169 10.26 16.45 6.80
N PRO A 170 11.13 16.43 7.81
CA PRO A 170 11.54 15.22 8.50
C PRO A 170 10.35 14.44 9.07
N ALA A 171 10.47 13.12 8.99
CA ALA A 171 9.50 12.20 9.54
C ALA A 171 9.29 12.44 11.04
N ARG A 172 8.10 12.10 11.53
CA ARG A 172 7.71 12.27 12.93
C ARG A 172 7.57 10.91 13.60
N ASP A 173 7.66 10.87 14.91
CA ASP A 173 7.42 9.66 15.72
C ASP A 173 6.01 9.06 15.52
N THR A 174 5.13 9.80 14.86
CA THR A 174 3.78 9.36 14.47
C THR A 174 3.74 8.62 13.14
N TRP A 175 4.84 8.55 12.39
CA TRP A 175 4.92 7.83 11.13
C TRP A 175 5.27 6.36 11.36
N ARG A 176 4.66 5.50 10.58
CA ARG A 176 4.93 4.05 10.56
C ARG A 176 5.06 3.58 9.13
N VAL A 177 5.92 2.62 8.88
CA VAL A 177 5.91 1.85 7.64
C VAL A 177 5.20 0.54 7.92
N ILE A 178 4.10 0.30 7.21
CA ILE A 178 3.35 -0.95 7.25
C ILE A 178 3.05 -1.30 5.79
N PRO A 179 3.77 -2.25 5.18
CA PRO A 179 3.62 -2.58 3.78
C PRO A 179 2.23 -3.18 3.50
N ASN A 180 1.79 -3.09 2.24
CA ASN A 180 0.60 -3.83 1.81
C ASN A 180 0.82 -5.33 1.99
N ALA A 181 -0.26 -6.07 2.16
CA ALA A 181 -0.20 -7.51 2.40
C ALA A 181 -1.01 -8.30 1.39
N ILE A 182 -0.75 -9.60 1.35
CA ILE A 182 -1.45 -10.57 0.52
C ILE A 182 -1.84 -11.81 1.35
N ASP A 183 -2.93 -12.45 0.98
CA ASP A 183 -3.30 -13.75 1.51
C ASP A 183 -2.42 -14.85 0.88
N VAL A 184 -1.33 -15.19 1.57
CA VAL A 184 -0.35 -16.19 1.10
C VAL A 184 -0.89 -17.61 1.07
N GLU A 185 -2.00 -17.88 1.75
CA GLU A 185 -2.69 -19.19 1.69
C GLU A 185 -3.53 -19.32 0.41
N ARG A 186 -4.00 -18.21 -0.12
CA ARG A 186 -4.72 -18.13 -1.39
C ARG A 186 -3.76 -18.05 -2.56
N TYR A 187 -2.79 -17.13 -2.50
CA TYR A 187 -1.77 -16.97 -3.54
C TYR A 187 -0.64 -17.97 -3.26
N THR A 188 -0.75 -19.15 -3.86
CA THR A 188 0.20 -20.26 -3.69
C THR A 188 0.88 -20.60 -5.01
N PRO A 189 2.08 -21.17 -4.98
CA PRO A 189 2.70 -21.71 -6.18
C PRO A 189 1.82 -22.77 -6.85
N ALA A 190 1.89 -22.84 -8.17
CA ALA A 190 1.22 -23.89 -8.95
C ALA A 190 1.68 -25.30 -8.50
N ARG A 191 0.77 -26.27 -8.56
CA ARG A 191 1.09 -27.68 -8.31
C ARG A 191 1.68 -28.32 -9.57
N GLY A 192 2.77 -27.82 -10.07
CA GLY A 192 3.44 -28.32 -11.26
C GLY A 192 4.19 -27.20 -11.97
N SER A 193 5.22 -27.55 -12.74
CA SER A 193 5.97 -26.58 -13.55
C SER A 193 5.10 -26.15 -14.73
N ALA A 194 4.93 -24.86 -14.95
CA ALA A 194 4.42 -24.32 -16.22
C ALA A 194 5.43 -24.50 -17.38
N GLY A 195 6.64 -24.94 -17.09
CA GLY A 195 7.74 -25.08 -18.06
C GLY A 195 7.42 -25.91 -19.29
N GLY A 196 6.99 -25.24 -20.34
CA GLY A 196 6.81 -25.76 -21.69
C GLY A 196 7.75 -25.05 -22.66
N ASP A 197 7.87 -25.58 -23.88
CA ASP A 197 8.67 -24.98 -24.97
C ASP A 197 8.18 -23.55 -25.38
N ARG A 198 7.09 -23.08 -24.79
CA ARG A 198 6.44 -21.78 -25.08
C ARG A 198 6.25 -20.99 -23.81
N PRO A 199 7.22 -20.16 -23.41
CA PRO A 199 7.13 -19.41 -22.18
C PRO A 199 5.94 -18.42 -22.19
N VAL A 200 5.17 -18.40 -21.09
CA VAL A 200 4.05 -17.49 -20.86
C VAL A 200 4.41 -16.50 -19.76
N TRP A 201 4.39 -15.24 -20.09
CA TRP A 201 4.68 -14.17 -19.14
C TRP A 201 3.45 -13.29 -18.93
N ALA A 202 3.36 -12.63 -17.79
CA ALA A 202 2.26 -11.71 -17.52
C ALA A 202 2.76 -10.35 -17.06
N VAL A 203 2.01 -9.30 -17.43
CA VAL A 203 2.01 -8.00 -16.77
C VAL A 203 0.63 -7.77 -16.15
N VAL A 204 0.58 -7.50 -14.84
CA VAL A 204 -0.67 -7.26 -14.11
C VAL A 204 -0.70 -5.81 -13.63
N ALA A 205 -1.36 -4.94 -14.40
CA ALA A 205 -1.42 -3.52 -14.11
C ALA A 205 -2.58 -2.82 -14.82
N ALA A 206 -3.07 -1.72 -14.25
CA ALA A 206 -3.98 -0.82 -14.96
C ALA A 206 -3.27 -0.19 -16.16
N LEU A 207 -3.92 -0.09 -17.31
CA LEU A 207 -3.35 0.47 -18.55
C LEU A 207 -3.31 1.99 -18.47
N ARG A 208 -2.32 2.52 -17.75
CA ARG A 208 -2.08 3.95 -17.52
C ARG A 208 -0.64 4.33 -17.91
N PRO A 209 -0.36 5.61 -18.23
CA PRO A 209 0.96 6.05 -18.69
C PRO A 209 2.10 5.63 -17.76
N LYS A 210 1.94 5.79 -16.45
CA LYS A 210 2.98 5.47 -15.46
C LYS A 210 3.31 3.97 -15.33
N LYS A 211 2.49 3.08 -15.93
CA LYS A 211 2.77 1.65 -15.99
C LYS A 211 3.65 1.27 -17.19
N ASN A 212 3.86 2.22 -18.09
CA ASN A 212 4.87 2.19 -19.15
C ASN A 212 4.87 0.91 -20.02
N HIS A 213 3.67 0.44 -20.37
CA HIS A 213 3.53 -0.76 -21.22
C HIS A 213 4.17 -0.60 -22.61
N LEU A 214 4.38 0.65 -23.09
CA LEU A 214 5.05 0.86 -24.38
C LEU A 214 6.51 0.38 -24.36
N ASP A 215 7.27 0.64 -23.29
CA ASP A 215 8.63 0.12 -23.19
C ASP A 215 8.64 -1.42 -23.07
N LEU A 216 7.63 -1.99 -22.39
CA LEU A 216 7.46 -3.44 -22.34
C LEU A 216 7.16 -4.04 -23.74
N ILE A 217 6.29 -3.40 -24.54
CA ILE A 217 5.99 -3.85 -25.92
C ILE A 217 7.25 -3.79 -26.77
N ARG A 218 8.07 -2.74 -26.66
CA ARG A 218 9.36 -2.62 -27.35
C ARG A 218 10.32 -3.74 -26.95
N ALA A 219 10.48 -4.00 -25.65
CA ALA A 219 11.30 -5.10 -25.16
C ALA A 219 10.78 -6.45 -25.64
N TRP A 220 9.45 -6.64 -25.65
CA TRP A 220 8.82 -7.88 -26.07
C TRP A 220 8.99 -8.17 -27.57
N THR A 221 9.23 -7.16 -28.40
CA THR A 221 9.55 -7.35 -29.84
C THR A 221 10.81 -8.18 -30.02
N GLU A 222 11.86 -7.88 -29.26
CA GLU A 222 13.11 -8.62 -29.29
C GLU A 222 12.97 -10.01 -28.63
N VAL A 223 12.22 -10.09 -27.52
CA VAL A 223 11.92 -11.37 -26.87
C VAL A 223 11.19 -12.32 -27.81
N ALA A 224 10.16 -11.84 -28.52
CA ALA A 224 9.40 -12.65 -29.48
C ALA A 224 10.24 -13.09 -30.72
N ALA A 225 11.26 -12.32 -31.10
CA ALA A 225 12.18 -12.69 -32.14
C ALA A 225 13.11 -13.87 -31.73
N VAL A 226 13.54 -13.87 -30.44
CA VAL A 226 14.38 -14.96 -29.88
C VAL A 226 13.54 -16.19 -29.51
N HIS A 227 12.34 -15.96 -28.97
CA HIS A 227 11.37 -16.97 -28.53
C HIS A 227 10.03 -16.83 -29.27
N PRO A 228 9.91 -17.28 -30.53
CA PRO A 228 8.70 -17.07 -31.34
C PRO A 228 7.41 -17.71 -30.77
N GLY A 229 7.56 -18.65 -29.82
CA GLY A 229 6.45 -19.26 -29.09
C GLY A 229 6.05 -18.54 -27.80
N ALA A 230 6.80 -17.52 -27.38
CA ALA A 230 6.52 -16.80 -26.14
C ALA A 230 5.22 -15.99 -26.21
N THR A 231 4.48 -15.96 -25.11
CA THR A 231 3.24 -15.20 -24.97
C THR A 231 3.32 -14.23 -23.80
N LEU A 232 2.91 -12.97 -24.02
CA LEU A 232 2.73 -11.96 -23.00
C LEU A 232 1.23 -11.75 -22.74
N LEU A 233 0.79 -12.06 -21.54
CA LEU A 233 -0.56 -11.77 -21.05
C LEU A 233 -0.60 -10.38 -20.43
N VAL A 234 -1.40 -9.48 -20.99
CA VAL A 234 -1.64 -8.13 -20.44
C VAL A 234 -2.94 -8.15 -19.63
N VAL A 235 -2.78 -8.22 -18.31
CA VAL A 235 -3.90 -8.34 -17.36
C VAL A 235 -4.20 -6.97 -16.75
N GLY A 236 -5.33 -6.41 -17.11
CA GLY A 236 -5.78 -5.10 -16.69
C GLY A 236 -6.47 -4.34 -17.81
N ASP A 237 -7.02 -3.18 -17.46
CA ASP A 237 -7.68 -2.27 -18.39
C ASP A 237 -7.38 -0.82 -18.02
N GLY A 238 -7.63 0.10 -18.93
CA GLY A 238 -7.42 1.51 -18.67
C GLY A 238 -7.36 2.39 -19.92
N PRO A 239 -7.17 3.71 -19.74
CA PRO A 239 -7.25 4.67 -20.83
C PRO A 239 -6.24 4.47 -21.96
N CYS A 240 -5.11 3.79 -21.70
CA CYS A 240 -4.09 3.53 -22.72
C CYS A 240 -4.38 2.30 -23.59
N ARG A 241 -5.47 1.54 -23.36
CA ARG A 241 -5.72 0.26 -24.04
C ARG A 241 -5.64 0.37 -25.57
N ALA A 242 -6.38 1.28 -26.17
CA ALA A 242 -6.42 1.44 -27.62
C ALA A 242 -5.06 1.83 -28.23
N GLU A 243 -4.25 2.63 -27.50
CA GLU A 243 -2.89 2.97 -27.88
C GLU A 243 -1.98 1.76 -27.88
N LEU A 244 -2.05 0.95 -26.81
CA LEU A 244 -1.23 -0.25 -26.65
C LEU A 244 -1.59 -1.34 -27.66
N GLU A 245 -2.87 -1.56 -27.95
CA GLU A 245 -3.31 -2.50 -28.99
C GLU A 245 -2.79 -2.10 -30.37
N ARG A 246 -2.78 -0.80 -30.69
CA ARG A 246 -2.15 -0.29 -31.94
C ARG A 246 -0.64 -0.55 -31.95
N ALA A 247 0.06 -0.23 -30.88
CA ALA A 247 1.50 -0.47 -30.76
C ALA A 247 1.87 -1.94 -30.96
N VAL A 248 1.06 -2.85 -30.39
CA VAL A 248 1.23 -4.31 -30.57
C VAL A 248 1.02 -4.70 -32.05
N ALA A 249 0.01 -4.14 -32.72
CA ALA A 249 -0.25 -4.44 -34.15
C ALA A 249 0.88 -3.88 -35.05
N GLU A 250 1.33 -2.65 -34.82
CA GLU A 250 2.42 -2.01 -35.55
C GLU A 250 3.76 -2.77 -35.38
N ALA A 251 3.99 -3.33 -34.20
CA ALA A 251 5.17 -4.18 -33.92
C ALA A 251 5.04 -5.64 -34.44
N GLY A 252 3.90 -6.03 -35.03
CA GLY A 252 3.65 -7.39 -35.51
C GLY A 252 3.45 -8.43 -34.39
N LEU A 253 3.13 -8.01 -33.18
CA LEU A 253 3.06 -8.85 -31.97
C LEU A 253 1.67 -9.42 -31.66
N THR A 254 0.69 -9.30 -32.55
CA THR A 254 -0.70 -9.69 -32.31
C THR A 254 -0.89 -11.17 -31.96
N ARG A 255 0.07 -12.05 -32.31
CA ARG A 255 0.04 -13.48 -31.99
C ARG A 255 0.68 -13.78 -30.62
N SER A 256 1.56 -12.91 -30.12
CA SER A 256 2.34 -13.13 -28.89
C SER A 256 1.91 -12.25 -27.72
N VAL A 257 1.09 -11.21 -27.95
CA VAL A 257 0.59 -10.34 -26.88
C VAL A 257 -0.93 -10.44 -26.81
N GLN A 258 -1.47 -10.79 -25.63
CA GLN A 258 -2.89 -11.00 -25.41
C GLN A 258 -3.41 -10.06 -24.32
N PHE A 259 -4.37 -9.19 -24.65
CA PHE A 259 -5.05 -8.32 -23.70
C PHE A 259 -6.24 -9.03 -23.06
N LEU A 260 -6.13 -9.38 -21.78
CA LEU A 260 -7.16 -10.11 -21.04
C LEU A 260 -8.22 -9.20 -20.39
N GLY A 261 -8.01 -7.87 -20.40
CA GLY A 261 -8.84 -6.94 -19.67
C GLY A 261 -8.73 -7.07 -18.16
N SER A 262 -9.65 -6.45 -17.43
CA SER A 262 -9.72 -6.57 -15.97
C SER A 262 -10.18 -7.98 -15.57
N ARG A 263 -9.40 -8.63 -14.68
CA ARG A 263 -9.63 -10.01 -14.25
C ARG A 263 -9.83 -10.09 -12.73
N THR A 264 -10.59 -11.05 -12.27
CA THR A 264 -10.80 -11.36 -10.84
C THR A 264 -10.06 -12.62 -10.41
N ASP A 265 -9.62 -13.44 -11.35
CA ASP A 265 -8.87 -14.69 -11.23
C ASP A 265 -7.36 -14.48 -11.45
N VAL A 266 -6.82 -13.40 -10.90
CA VAL A 266 -5.39 -13.05 -11.04
C VAL A 266 -4.50 -14.12 -10.43
N CYS A 267 -4.92 -14.76 -9.34
CA CYS A 267 -4.18 -15.85 -8.72
C CYS A 267 -3.97 -17.03 -9.68
N GLU A 268 -5.04 -17.46 -10.33
CA GLU A 268 -5.03 -18.56 -11.30
C GLU A 268 -4.17 -18.24 -12.53
N ILE A 269 -4.22 -16.98 -12.99
CA ILE A 269 -3.35 -16.49 -14.08
C ILE A 269 -1.88 -16.54 -13.63
N LEU A 270 -1.56 -16.03 -12.44
CA LEU A 270 -0.19 -16.05 -11.92
C LEU A 270 0.34 -17.46 -11.70
N GLN A 271 -0.51 -18.42 -11.34
CA GLN A 271 -0.14 -19.84 -11.26
C GLN A 271 0.13 -20.49 -12.61
N GLY A 272 -0.37 -19.90 -13.69
CA GLY A 272 -0.22 -20.44 -15.06
C GLY A 272 0.86 -19.77 -15.89
N VAL A 273 1.72 -18.90 -15.31
CA VAL A 273 2.76 -18.20 -16.05
C VAL A 273 4.17 -18.57 -15.57
N ASP A 274 5.14 -18.44 -16.46
CA ASP A 274 6.55 -18.71 -16.20
C ASP A 274 7.29 -17.51 -15.62
N GLY A 275 6.71 -16.31 -15.72
CA GLY A 275 7.28 -15.09 -15.15
C GLY A 275 6.32 -13.90 -15.20
N VAL A 276 6.63 -12.91 -14.38
CA VAL A 276 5.91 -11.63 -14.34
C VAL A 276 6.87 -10.50 -14.68
N VAL A 277 6.40 -9.55 -15.48
CA VAL A 277 7.18 -8.36 -15.84
C VAL A 277 6.45 -7.08 -15.46
N SER A 278 7.20 -6.05 -15.00
CA SER A 278 6.69 -4.72 -14.74
C SER A 278 7.65 -3.66 -15.26
N ALA A 279 7.18 -2.82 -16.18
CA ALA A 279 7.93 -1.69 -16.72
C ALA A 279 7.51 -0.35 -16.08
N SER A 280 6.78 -0.37 -14.96
CA SER A 280 6.27 0.83 -14.26
C SER A 280 7.40 1.82 -13.97
N VAL A 281 7.09 3.12 -14.01
CA VAL A 281 8.06 4.19 -13.71
C VAL A 281 7.84 4.81 -12.33
N ASP A 282 6.71 4.55 -11.69
CA ASP A 282 6.38 5.04 -10.35
C ASP A 282 5.46 4.05 -9.62
N GLU A 283 5.96 3.50 -8.52
CA GLU A 283 5.23 2.58 -7.64
C GLU A 283 5.45 2.92 -6.17
N ALA A 284 4.37 3.03 -5.45
CA ALA A 284 4.43 3.15 -4.00
C ALA A 284 4.89 1.82 -3.34
N LEU A 285 4.18 0.75 -3.66
CA LEU A 285 4.47 -0.65 -3.38
C LEU A 285 3.54 -1.49 -4.28
N PRO A 286 4.04 -2.10 -5.36
CA PRO A 286 3.21 -2.76 -6.36
C PRO A 286 2.62 -4.08 -5.85
N THR A 287 1.33 -4.10 -5.49
CA THR A 287 0.65 -5.30 -4.95
C THR A 287 0.67 -6.47 -5.92
N ALA A 288 0.58 -6.21 -7.24
CA ALA A 288 0.66 -7.26 -8.25
C ALA A 288 1.99 -8.03 -8.23
N LEU A 289 3.10 -7.37 -7.87
CA LEU A 289 4.39 -8.04 -7.70
C LEU A 289 4.46 -8.82 -6.37
N ILE A 290 3.76 -8.37 -5.33
CA ILE A 290 3.61 -9.16 -4.09
C ILE A 290 2.77 -10.42 -4.38
N GLU A 291 1.71 -10.29 -5.19
CA GLU A 291 0.88 -11.41 -5.64
C GLU A 291 1.70 -12.43 -6.44
N ALA A 292 2.52 -11.96 -7.39
CA ALA A 292 3.43 -12.82 -8.17
C ALA A 292 4.48 -13.51 -7.28
N ALA A 293 5.10 -12.75 -6.35
CA ALA A 293 6.03 -13.30 -5.37
C ALA A 293 5.38 -14.39 -4.51
N ALA A 294 4.16 -14.16 -4.03
CA ALA A 294 3.38 -15.12 -3.26
C ALA A 294 3.05 -16.40 -4.05
N CYS A 295 2.83 -16.29 -5.37
CA CYS A 295 2.69 -17.46 -6.26
C CYS A 295 4.04 -18.12 -6.60
N GLY A 296 5.17 -17.63 -6.10
CA GLY A 296 6.49 -18.19 -6.39
C GLY A 296 6.93 -17.99 -7.84
N VAL A 297 6.40 -16.98 -8.54
CA VAL A 297 6.70 -16.66 -9.92
C VAL A 297 7.91 -15.72 -9.99
N PRO A 298 8.93 -15.98 -10.84
CA PRO A 298 10.05 -15.06 -11.00
C PRO A 298 9.60 -13.72 -11.58
N ILE A 299 10.24 -12.63 -11.14
CA ILE A 299 9.85 -11.27 -11.48
C ILE A 299 11.00 -10.57 -12.20
N VAL A 300 10.70 -9.91 -13.32
CA VAL A 300 11.58 -8.92 -13.96
C VAL A 300 10.88 -7.56 -13.86
N ALA A 301 11.52 -6.56 -13.26
CA ALA A 301 10.88 -5.29 -13.06
C ALA A 301 11.82 -4.10 -13.26
N ALA A 302 11.27 -2.97 -13.73
CA ALA A 302 11.95 -1.69 -13.66
C ALA A 302 12.03 -1.20 -12.22
N ASP A 303 13.12 -0.52 -11.85
CA ASP A 303 13.40 -0.02 -10.51
C ASP A 303 12.54 1.20 -10.15
N ALA A 304 11.24 0.98 -10.06
CA ALA A 304 10.23 2.00 -9.81
C ALA A 304 9.89 2.08 -8.31
N GLY A 305 10.53 2.99 -7.62
CA GLY A 305 10.16 3.31 -6.24
C GLY A 305 10.17 2.11 -5.28
N GLY A 306 9.00 1.74 -4.76
CA GLY A 306 8.85 0.61 -3.82
C GLY A 306 9.04 -0.77 -4.44
N THR A 307 9.24 -0.89 -5.77
CA THR A 307 9.49 -2.18 -6.45
C THR A 307 10.70 -2.90 -5.88
N ARG A 308 11.78 -2.18 -5.55
CA ARG A 308 13.00 -2.73 -4.95
C ARG A 308 12.83 -3.37 -3.56
N GLU A 309 11.70 -3.13 -2.90
CA GLU A 309 11.37 -3.77 -1.62
C GLU A 309 10.79 -5.18 -1.82
N ILE A 310 10.38 -5.52 -3.05
CA ILE A 310 9.82 -6.81 -3.45
C ILE A 310 10.82 -7.57 -4.33
N VAL A 311 11.41 -6.87 -5.32
CA VAL A 311 12.36 -7.44 -6.27
C VAL A 311 13.77 -7.08 -5.85
N LEU A 312 14.43 -8.02 -5.18
CA LEU A 312 15.84 -7.95 -4.81
C LEU A 312 16.65 -8.51 -5.98
N ASP A 313 17.39 -7.63 -6.68
CA ASP A 313 18.11 -8.00 -7.90
C ASP A 313 19.04 -9.19 -7.69
N GLY A 314 18.93 -10.20 -8.57
CA GLY A 314 19.70 -11.43 -8.49
C GLY A 314 19.28 -12.38 -7.36
N VAL A 315 18.26 -12.06 -6.56
CA VAL A 315 17.78 -12.88 -5.42
C VAL A 315 16.32 -13.30 -5.60
N THR A 316 15.39 -12.35 -5.71
CA THR A 316 13.95 -12.63 -5.89
C THR A 316 13.47 -12.37 -7.31
N GLY A 317 14.37 -11.93 -8.20
CA GLY A 317 14.11 -11.59 -9.59
C GLY A 317 15.20 -10.70 -10.16
N ARG A 318 14.89 -9.99 -11.24
CA ARG A 318 15.79 -9.02 -11.86
C ARG A 318 15.18 -7.62 -11.78
N LEU A 319 16.02 -6.65 -11.40
CA LEU A 319 15.67 -5.25 -11.33
C LEU A 319 16.50 -4.48 -12.36
N VAL A 320 15.85 -3.71 -13.24
CA VAL A 320 16.50 -2.97 -14.33
C VAL A 320 16.24 -1.46 -14.19
N PRO A 321 17.11 -0.61 -14.76
CA PRO A 321 16.91 0.84 -14.73
C PRO A 321 15.58 1.26 -15.40
N LEU A 322 15.03 2.40 -14.96
CA LEU A 322 13.83 2.99 -15.58
C LEU A 322 14.13 3.37 -17.03
N HIS A 323 13.17 3.13 -17.92
CA HIS A 323 13.24 3.48 -19.36
C HIS A 323 14.40 2.81 -20.11
N ASP A 324 15.02 1.78 -19.55
CA ASP A 324 16.09 1.02 -20.20
C ASP A 324 15.51 -0.24 -20.87
N VAL A 325 15.00 -0.06 -22.10
CA VAL A 325 14.42 -1.15 -22.89
C VAL A 325 15.44 -2.28 -23.15
N PRO A 326 16.71 -2.00 -23.53
CA PRO A 326 17.73 -3.04 -23.67
C PRO A 326 17.97 -3.85 -22.40
N ALA A 327 18.07 -3.20 -21.23
CA ALA A 327 18.23 -3.90 -19.96
C ALA A 327 17.01 -4.77 -19.63
N LEU A 328 15.79 -4.25 -19.89
CA LEU A 328 14.54 -5.00 -19.68
C LEU A 328 14.50 -6.26 -20.59
N THR A 329 14.85 -6.10 -21.88
CA THR A 329 14.96 -7.21 -22.82
C THR A 329 15.98 -8.24 -22.34
N GLY A 330 17.19 -7.80 -21.99
CA GLY A 330 18.26 -8.68 -21.53
C GLY A 330 17.87 -9.49 -20.29
N ALA A 331 17.22 -8.83 -19.31
CA ALA A 331 16.74 -9.50 -18.10
C ALA A 331 15.63 -10.52 -18.38
N LEU A 332 14.71 -10.22 -19.30
CA LEU A 332 13.66 -11.17 -19.73
C LEU A 332 14.30 -12.40 -20.39
N LEU A 333 15.21 -12.21 -21.35
CA LEU A 333 15.90 -13.29 -22.05
C LEU A 333 16.78 -14.12 -21.09
N GLU A 334 17.46 -13.48 -20.13
CA GLU A 334 18.25 -14.16 -19.11
C GLU A 334 17.39 -15.12 -18.27
N VAL A 335 16.24 -14.61 -17.75
CA VAL A 335 15.36 -15.42 -16.90
C VAL A 335 14.66 -16.51 -17.69
N MET A 336 14.26 -16.26 -18.95
CA MET A 336 13.68 -17.28 -19.84
C MET A 336 14.69 -18.36 -20.23
N GLY A 337 15.95 -17.98 -20.39
CA GLY A 337 17.03 -18.90 -20.81
C GLY A 337 17.59 -19.78 -19.69
N ASP A 338 17.26 -19.51 -18.42
CA ASP A 338 17.75 -20.29 -17.27
C ASP A 338 16.60 -20.66 -16.31
N PRO A 339 15.85 -21.75 -16.61
CA PRO A 339 14.72 -22.19 -15.79
C PRO A 339 15.11 -22.54 -14.34
N VAL A 340 16.34 -22.98 -14.10
CA VAL A 340 16.83 -23.31 -12.75
C VAL A 340 16.96 -22.05 -11.90
N ARG A 341 17.57 -21.01 -12.48
CA ARG A 341 17.68 -19.68 -11.87
C ARG A 341 16.32 -19.04 -11.68
N ALA A 342 15.46 -19.08 -12.69
CA ALA A 342 14.08 -18.59 -12.63
C ALA A 342 13.31 -19.21 -11.44
N ALA A 343 13.36 -20.54 -11.31
CA ALA A 343 12.76 -21.24 -10.17
C ALA A 343 13.41 -20.85 -8.83
N GLY A 344 14.71 -20.55 -8.82
CA GLY A 344 15.42 -20.01 -7.65
C GLY A 344 14.85 -18.66 -7.21
N TYR A 345 14.67 -17.74 -8.15
CA TYR A 345 14.05 -16.43 -7.92
C TYR A 345 12.63 -16.57 -7.39
N GLY A 346 11.80 -17.41 -8.01
CA GLY A 346 10.43 -17.66 -7.58
C GLY A 346 10.35 -18.16 -6.11
N ARG A 347 11.21 -19.13 -5.75
CA ARG A 347 11.25 -19.63 -4.34
C ARG A 347 11.68 -18.55 -3.36
N ALA A 348 12.68 -17.75 -3.71
CA ALA A 348 13.14 -16.65 -2.84
C ALA A 348 12.08 -15.54 -2.73
N ALA A 349 11.38 -15.21 -3.83
CA ALA A 349 10.27 -14.27 -3.84
C ALA A 349 9.12 -14.73 -2.94
N ARG A 350 8.76 -16.02 -3.00
CA ARG A 350 7.74 -16.63 -2.13
C ARG A 350 8.13 -16.53 -0.66
N ALA A 351 9.35 -16.87 -0.30
CA ALA A 351 9.84 -16.77 1.07
C ALA A 351 9.78 -15.33 1.59
N LEU A 352 10.14 -14.34 0.77
CA LEU A 352 10.01 -12.93 1.10
C LEU A 352 8.54 -12.53 1.30
N ALA A 353 7.64 -12.99 0.42
CA ALA A 353 6.21 -12.69 0.53
C ALA A 353 5.60 -13.25 1.82
N GLU A 354 5.93 -14.49 2.18
CA GLU A 354 5.50 -15.13 3.43
C GLU A 354 6.03 -14.41 4.67
N GLN A 355 7.29 -13.99 4.64
CA GLN A 355 7.93 -13.33 5.78
C GLN A 355 7.45 -11.89 5.98
N THR A 356 7.27 -11.13 4.89
CA THR A 356 7.12 -9.67 4.96
C THR A 356 5.71 -9.20 4.63
N TYR A 357 5.01 -9.87 3.70
CA TYR A 357 3.75 -9.41 3.13
C TYR A 357 2.55 -10.28 3.49
N ALA A 358 2.69 -11.24 4.40
CA ALA A 358 1.58 -12.10 4.80
C ALA A 358 0.49 -11.36 5.57
N MET A 359 -0.78 -11.59 5.20
CA MET A 359 -1.96 -10.95 5.79
C MET A 359 -2.04 -11.10 7.33
N PRO A 360 -1.70 -12.24 7.94
CA PRO A 360 -1.71 -12.38 9.40
C PRO A 360 -0.75 -11.41 10.11
N ALA A 361 0.46 -11.26 9.59
CA ALA A 361 1.47 -10.35 10.15
C ALA A 361 1.03 -8.88 10.02
N TRP A 362 0.49 -8.51 8.86
CA TRP A 362 -0.05 -7.18 8.60
C TRP A 362 -1.23 -6.84 9.52
N ALA A 363 -2.20 -7.75 9.67
CA ALA A 363 -3.34 -7.57 10.58
C ALA A 363 -2.89 -7.39 12.04
N ASN A 364 -1.85 -8.11 12.47
CA ASN A 364 -1.26 -7.97 13.80
C ASN A 364 -0.58 -6.59 13.99
N GLN A 365 0.15 -6.10 12.98
CA GLN A 365 0.75 -4.77 13.01
C GLN A 365 -0.32 -3.68 13.10
N LEU A 366 -1.39 -3.77 12.30
CA LEU A 366 -2.53 -2.84 12.37
C LEU A 366 -3.21 -2.89 13.74
N ARG A 367 -3.46 -4.10 14.27
CA ARG A 367 -4.05 -4.26 15.60
C ARG A 367 -3.21 -3.60 16.70
N GLY A 368 -1.89 -3.76 16.66
CA GLY A 368 -0.95 -3.09 17.55
C GLY A 368 -1.05 -1.57 17.43
N LEU A 369 -1.07 -1.05 16.21
CA LEU A 369 -1.19 0.37 15.94
C LEU A 369 -2.54 0.94 16.40
N TYR A 370 -3.64 0.21 16.20
CA TYR A 370 -4.96 0.64 16.68
C TYR A 370 -5.01 0.73 18.20
N ARG A 371 -4.45 -0.24 18.92
CA ARG A 371 -4.32 -0.17 20.39
C ARG A 371 -3.49 1.03 20.82
N GLU A 372 -2.34 1.27 20.17
CA GLU A 372 -1.49 2.44 20.45
C GLU A 372 -2.27 3.77 20.37
N VAL A 373 -3.14 3.95 19.37
CA VAL A 373 -3.89 5.19 19.20
C VAL A 373 -5.12 5.28 20.11
N ILE A 374 -5.74 4.16 20.46
CA ILE A 374 -6.86 4.09 21.39
C ILE A 374 -6.40 4.41 22.82
N ASP A 375 -5.26 3.82 23.24
CA ASP A 375 -4.71 3.97 24.59
C ASP A 375 -3.95 5.31 24.76
N ALA A 376 -3.66 6.00 23.66
CA ALA A 376 -2.94 7.28 23.72
C ALA A 376 -3.72 8.30 24.56
N PRO A 377 -3.12 8.91 25.62
CA PRO A 377 -3.81 9.85 26.49
C PRO A 377 -4.35 11.03 25.69
N SER A 378 -5.68 11.22 25.73
CA SER A 378 -6.32 12.33 25.04
C SER A 378 -5.70 13.65 25.55
N ARG A 379 -5.23 14.53 24.66
CA ARG A 379 -4.61 15.83 25.02
C ARG A 379 -5.50 16.70 25.90
N ARG A 380 -6.80 16.41 26.04
CA ARG A 380 -7.73 17.09 26.95
C ARG A 380 -7.44 16.84 28.45
N ARG A 381 -6.79 15.71 28.81
CA ARG A 381 -6.45 15.42 30.24
C ARG A 381 -5.14 16.05 30.70
N ARG A 382 -4.30 16.63 29.82
CA ARG A 382 -3.05 17.32 30.21
C ARG A 382 -3.27 18.75 30.74
N GLY A 383 -4.46 19.32 30.65
CA GLY A 383 -4.75 20.71 31.08
C GLY A 383 -4.91 20.91 32.59
N HIS A 384 -4.93 19.86 33.42
CA HIS A 384 -5.24 20.02 34.87
C HIS A 384 -4.21 19.42 35.83
N ARG A 385 -3.03 18.98 35.36
CA ARG A 385 -1.91 18.74 36.27
C ARG A 385 -0.99 19.97 36.26
N ARG A 386 -1.34 20.99 37.06
CA ARG A 386 -0.35 21.97 37.50
C ARG A 386 0.78 21.20 38.21
N ARG A 387 1.95 21.26 37.64
CA ARG A 387 3.19 20.85 38.31
C ARG A 387 3.36 21.78 39.51
N THR A 388 3.03 21.32 40.70
CA THR A 388 3.62 21.84 41.93
C THR A 388 5.07 21.40 41.90
N VAL A 389 5.96 22.32 41.55
CA VAL A 389 7.40 22.16 41.73
C VAL A 389 7.65 22.32 43.24
N PRO A 390 8.27 21.34 43.93
CA PRO A 390 8.72 21.53 45.28
C PRO A 390 9.85 22.58 45.26
N ALA A 391 9.72 23.62 46.08
CA ALA A 391 10.79 24.60 46.25
C ALA A 391 12.02 23.93 46.84
N VAL A 392 13.09 23.87 46.08
CA VAL A 392 14.42 23.50 46.57
C VAL A 392 14.92 24.64 47.44
N ARG A 393 14.98 24.41 48.76
CA ARG A 393 15.69 25.30 49.71
C ARG A 393 17.19 25.24 49.40
N THR A 394 17.75 26.34 48.95
CA THR A 394 19.20 26.56 48.91
C THR A 394 19.71 26.81 50.33
N PRO A 395 20.80 26.15 50.78
CA PRO A 395 21.49 26.52 51.98
C PRO A 395 22.28 27.82 51.73
N ARG A 396 22.15 28.77 52.67
CA ARG A 396 22.95 29.98 52.73
C ARG A 396 24.34 29.69 53.30
N ASN A 397 25.34 30.27 52.68
CA ASN A 397 26.63 30.71 53.16
C ASN A 397 27.64 29.70 53.70
N ALA A 398 28.75 29.49 52.96
CA ALA A 398 30.07 29.49 53.52
C ALA A 398 30.98 30.39 52.66
N ARG A 399 31.66 31.33 53.33
CA ARG A 399 32.65 32.26 52.75
C ARG A 399 33.92 31.50 52.39
N PRO A 400 34.64 31.92 51.37
CA PRO A 400 35.98 31.34 51.09
C PRO A 400 37.04 32.01 52.00
N GLU A 401 37.77 31.19 52.72
CA GLU A 401 39.04 31.59 53.32
C GLU A 401 40.14 31.66 52.24
N ALA A 402 40.85 32.76 52.31
CA ALA A 402 42.02 33.02 51.52
C ALA A 402 43.19 32.15 51.97
N CYS A 403 43.87 31.49 51.08
CA CYS A 403 45.22 30.96 51.30
C CYS A 403 46.24 31.71 50.42
N ARG A 404 47.08 32.44 51.09
CA ARG A 404 48.26 33.16 50.52
C ARG A 404 49.36 32.20 50.27
N SER A 405 50.07 32.46 49.20
CA SER A 405 51.48 32.39 48.89
C SER A 405 52.38 31.29 49.50
N SER A 406 53.13 30.64 48.72
CA SER A 406 54.60 30.90 48.57
C SER A 406 55.26 29.80 47.74
N ALA A 407 56.21 30.30 47.00
CA ALA A 407 57.32 29.78 46.26
C ALA A 407 57.09 29.36 44.83
#